data_3d5ada6395c8cbccca3d3ac928a38e23
#
_entry.id   3d5ada6395c8cbccca3d3ac928a38e23
#
_cell.length_a   1.000
_cell.length_b   1.000
_cell.length_c   1.000
_cell.angle_alpha   90.00
_cell.angle_beta   90.00
_cell.angle_gamma   90.00
#
_symmetry.space_group_name_H-M   'P 1'
#
loop_
_entity.id
_entity.type
_entity.pdbx_description
1 polymer ?
#
loop_
_entity_poly.entity_id
_entity_poly.type
_entity_poly.pdbx_seq_one_letter_code
_entity_poly.pdbx_strand_id
1 'polypeptide(L)'
;MESIDANGVVVAGRRIDAGTVIWGAGIKASPATGMLGVPLDRAGRVPLNPDLSVKGVADVYALGDMANAPDEHGTPLPALAQVAAQQGTYVGRALVKTLEDRKPMPPFKFHNRGNTAIVGRHAAVFDFGWMRFKGRFAWLMWALIHVYLLVGFDNRLRVSLQWLWAYITYERGARLIMRDFDS
;
A
#
# COMPACT_ATOMS: atom_id res chain seq x y z
N MET A 1 -4.76 -11.90 20.25
CA MET A 1 -6.22 -12.02 20.14
C MET A 1 -6.51 -13.47 19.80
N GLU A 2 -7.45 -14.08 20.50
CA GLU A 2 -7.76 -15.50 20.42
C GLU A 2 -9.05 -15.77 19.64
N SER A 3 -10.09 -14.96 19.86
CA SER A 3 -11.34 -15.03 19.11
C SER A 3 -12.08 -13.70 19.05
N ILE A 4 -12.93 -13.55 18.06
CA ILE A 4 -13.91 -12.46 17.89
C ILE A 4 -15.28 -13.12 17.67
N ASP A 5 -16.29 -12.63 18.35
CA ASP A 5 -17.68 -13.02 18.11
C ASP A 5 -18.62 -11.79 18.10
N ALA A 6 -19.93 -12.01 17.93
CA ALA A 6 -20.93 -10.94 17.84
C ALA A 6 -21.01 -10.05 19.10
N ASN A 7 -20.47 -10.51 20.23
CA ASN A 7 -20.57 -9.82 21.51
C ASN A 7 -19.24 -9.25 22.01
N GLY A 8 -18.13 -9.45 21.27
CA GLY A 8 -16.83 -8.90 21.67
C GLY A 8 -15.62 -9.72 21.24
N VAL A 9 -14.53 -9.58 21.99
CA VAL A 9 -13.23 -10.22 21.68
C VAL A 9 -12.65 -10.91 22.90
N VAL A 10 -11.83 -11.95 22.70
CA VAL A 10 -10.98 -12.56 23.72
C VAL A 10 -9.52 -12.26 23.44
N VAL A 11 -8.85 -11.65 24.41
CA VAL A 11 -7.44 -11.28 24.34
C VAL A 11 -6.73 -11.76 25.61
N ALA A 12 -5.70 -12.61 25.47
CA ALA A 12 -4.94 -13.18 26.58
C ALA A 12 -5.84 -13.80 27.68
N GLY A 13 -6.82 -14.62 27.27
CA GLY A 13 -7.78 -15.28 28.15
C GLY A 13 -8.84 -14.35 28.76
N ARG A 14 -8.80 -13.04 28.48
CA ARG A 14 -9.76 -12.06 28.99
C ARG A 14 -10.79 -11.70 27.93
N ARG A 15 -12.07 -11.84 28.27
CA ARG A 15 -13.17 -11.34 27.43
C ARG A 15 -13.33 -9.83 27.59
N ILE A 16 -13.50 -9.14 26.46
CA ILE A 16 -13.85 -7.71 26.37
C ILE A 16 -15.14 -7.64 25.58
N ASP A 17 -16.23 -7.28 26.24
CA ASP A 17 -17.53 -7.09 25.59
C ASP A 17 -17.54 -5.81 24.79
N ALA A 18 -17.94 -5.87 23.51
CA ALA A 18 -17.94 -4.75 22.60
C ALA A 18 -19.01 -4.96 21.52
N GLY A 19 -19.85 -3.94 21.29
CA GLY A 19 -20.83 -3.94 20.21
C GLY A 19 -20.24 -3.65 18.84
N THR A 20 -18.98 -3.16 18.78
CA THR A 20 -18.26 -2.89 17.54
C THR A 20 -16.79 -3.21 17.75
N VAL A 21 -16.22 -4.00 16.85
CA VAL A 21 -14.78 -4.34 16.86
C VAL A 21 -14.15 -3.82 15.58
N ILE A 22 -13.13 -2.96 15.72
CA ILE A 22 -12.36 -2.44 14.61
C ILE A 22 -11.04 -3.21 14.51
N TRP A 23 -10.89 -3.99 13.45
CA TRP A 23 -9.68 -4.74 13.18
C TRP A 23 -8.71 -3.94 12.32
N GLY A 24 -7.60 -3.52 12.90
CA GLY A 24 -6.56 -2.70 12.23
C GLY A 24 -5.18 -3.37 12.25
N ALA A 25 -5.10 -4.68 11.96
CA ALA A 25 -3.87 -5.47 12.10
C ALA A 25 -2.93 -5.45 10.88
N GLY A 26 -3.05 -4.45 10.00
CA GLY A 26 -2.21 -4.32 8.80
C GLY A 26 -2.73 -5.14 7.61
N ILE A 27 -1.83 -5.41 6.68
CA ILE A 27 -2.14 -6.11 5.42
C ILE A 27 -1.38 -7.43 5.34
N LYS A 28 -1.91 -8.37 4.58
CA LYS A 28 -1.28 -9.65 4.22
C LYS A 28 -1.16 -9.71 2.71
N ALA A 29 -0.08 -10.31 2.20
CA ALA A 29 0.09 -10.51 0.77
C ALA A 29 -1.00 -11.41 0.19
N SER A 30 -1.26 -11.27 -1.12
CA SER A 30 -2.20 -12.12 -1.84
C SER A 30 -1.84 -13.60 -1.71
N PRO A 31 -2.79 -14.52 -1.58
CA PRO A 31 -2.54 -15.97 -1.61
C PRO A 31 -1.82 -16.45 -2.88
N ALA A 32 -1.89 -15.68 -3.96
CA ALA A 32 -1.19 -15.98 -5.22
C ALA A 32 0.34 -16.12 -5.05
N THR A 33 0.93 -15.50 -4.03
CA THR A 33 2.36 -15.66 -3.72
C THR A 33 2.74 -17.11 -3.40
N GLY A 34 1.81 -17.89 -2.83
CA GLY A 34 2.02 -19.32 -2.56
C GLY A 34 2.18 -20.19 -3.80
N MET A 35 1.69 -19.73 -4.96
CA MET A 35 1.81 -20.46 -6.23
C MET A 35 3.24 -20.51 -6.78
N LEU A 36 4.11 -19.62 -6.29
CA LEU A 36 5.51 -19.56 -6.72
C LEU A 36 6.40 -20.67 -6.13
N GLY A 37 5.91 -21.41 -5.14
CA GLY A 37 6.65 -22.51 -4.51
C GLY A 37 7.91 -22.09 -3.75
N VAL A 38 8.04 -20.81 -3.38
CA VAL A 38 9.16 -20.28 -2.61
C VAL A 38 8.77 -20.04 -1.14
N PRO A 39 9.72 -20.12 -0.19
CA PRO A 39 9.45 -19.74 1.20
C PRO A 39 8.98 -18.28 1.30
N LEU A 40 7.85 -18.05 1.98
CA LEU A 40 7.28 -16.72 2.19
C LEU A 40 7.62 -16.19 3.59
N ASP A 41 7.62 -14.88 3.76
CA ASP A 41 7.72 -14.27 5.08
C ASP A 41 6.39 -14.43 5.88
N ARG A 42 6.37 -13.95 7.14
CA ARG A 42 5.19 -14.05 8.03
C ARG A 42 3.96 -13.31 7.49
N ALA A 43 4.15 -12.31 6.62
CA ALA A 43 3.08 -11.57 5.98
C ALA A 43 2.66 -12.19 4.62
N GLY A 44 3.25 -13.31 4.24
CA GLY A 44 3.01 -14.00 2.97
C GLY A 44 3.72 -13.35 1.78
N ARG A 45 4.74 -12.50 2.02
CA ARG A 45 5.47 -11.81 0.95
C ARG A 45 6.61 -12.66 0.41
N VAL A 46 6.87 -12.50 -0.88
CA VAL A 46 7.91 -13.22 -1.63
C VAL A 46 9.29 -12.58 -1.37
N PRO A 47 10.32 -13.35 -0.98
CA PRO A 47 11.68 -12.84 -0.82
C PRO A 47 12.29 -12.47 -2.17
N LEU A 48 12.87 -11.29 -2.27
CA LEU A 48 13.43 -10.75 -3.51
C LEU A 48 14.95 -10.55 -3.42
N ASN A 49 15.57 -10.58 -4.59
CA ASN A 49 16.91 -10.06 -4.80
C ASN A 49 16.87 -8.51 -4.89
N PRO A 50 18.03 -7.84 -4.82
CA PRO A 50 18.09 -6.37 -4.92
C PRO A 50 17.54 -5.80 -6.23
N ASP A 51 17.49 -6.57 -7.29
CA ASP A 51 16.91 -6.21 -8.61
C ASP A 51 15.42 -6.53 -8.73
N LEU A 52 14.75 -6.88 -7.63
CA LEU A 52 13.34 -7.25 -7.52
C LEU A 52 12.97 -8.58 -8.21
N SER A 53 13.94 -9.37 -8.66
CA SER A 53 13.69 -10.75 -9.07
C SER A 53 13.37 -11.65 -7.88
N VAL A 54 12.57 -12.68 -8.09
CA VAL A 54 12.19 -13.64 -7.05
C VAL A 54 13.36 -14.56 -6.75
N LYS A 55 13.72 -14.70 -5.48
CA LYS A 55 14.80 -15.62 -5.07
C LYS A 55 14.43 -17.06 -5.39
N GLY A 56 15.29 -17.73 -6.17
CA GLY A 56 15.12 -19.14 -6.52
C GLY A 56 14.20 -19.41 -7.71
N VAL A 57 13.65 -18.37 -8.36
CA VAL A 57 12.83 -18.53 -9.59
C VAL A 57 13.39 -17.62 -10.67
N ALA A 58 13.75 -18.20 -11.82
CA ALA A 58 14.32 -17.43 -12.93
C ALA A 58 13.24 -16.60 -13.64
N ASP A 59 13.61 -15.41 -14.10
CA ASP A 59 12.79 -14.52 -14.94
C ASP A 59 11.44 -14.10 -14.34
N VAL A 60 11.29 -14.19 -13.01
CA VAL A 60 10.09 -13.77 -12.29
C VAL A 60 10.44 -12.59 -11.37
N TYR A 61 9.61 -11.54 -11.43
CA TYR A 61 9.71 -10.33 -10.61
C TYR A 61 8.44 -10.17 -9.77
N ALA A 62 8.57 -9.70 -8.53
CA ALA A 62 7.42 -9.38 -7.69
C ALA A 62 7.52 -7.95 -7.17
N LEU A 63 6.37 -7.27 -7.09
CA LEU A 63 6.27 -5.84 -6.81
C LEU A 63 5.17 -5.55 -5.78
N GLY A 64 5.26 -4.40 -5.11
CA GLY A 64 4.21 -3.90 -4.21
C GLY A 64 4.05 -4.74 -2.95
N ASP A 65 2.82 -4.88 -2.50
CA ASP A 65 2.48 -5.46 -1.21
C ASP A 65 2.81 -6.96 -1.08
N MET A 66 3.01 -7.64 -2.20
CA MET A 66 3.45 -9.04 -2.24
C MET A 66 4.97 -9.21 -2.17
N ALA A 67 5.72 -8.13 -2.27
CA ALA A 67 7.18 -8.14 -2.38
C ALA A 67 7.85 -7.92 -1.01
N ASN A 68 8.76 -8.81 -0.62
CA ASN A 68 9.70 -8.60 0.47
C ASN A 68 11.03 -8.13 -0.13
N ALA A 69 11.05 -6.87 -0.57
CA ALA A 69 12.22 -6.24 -1.15
C ALA A 69 13.09 -5.62 -0.05
N PRO A 70 14.41 -5.88 -0.02
CA PRO A 70 15.31 -5.23 0.93
C PRO A 70 15.62 -3.79 0.51
N ASP A 71 15.82 -2.91 1.47
CA ASP A 71 16.49 -1.63 1.28
C ASP A 71 18.03 -1.81 1.19
N GLU A 72 18.79 -0.71 1.15
CA GLU A 72 20.25 -0.73 1.10
C GLU A 72 20.92 -1.29 2.37
N HIS A 73 20.18 -1.40 3.48
CA HIS A 73 20.62 -1.99 4.76
C HIS A 73 20.11 -3.43 4.94
N GLY A 74 19.41 -4.00 3.96
CA GLY A 74 18.81 -5.33 4.05
C GLY A 74 17.48 -5.36 4.81
N THR A 75 16.94 -4.21 5.23
CA THR A 75 15.66 -4.13 5.93
C THR A 75 14.50 -4.21 4.92
N PRO A 76 13.46 -5.01 5.19
CA PRO A 76 12.30 -5.08 4.32
C PRO A 76 11.61 -3.74 4.15
N LEU A 77 11.40 -3.33 2.90
CA LEU A 77 10.63 -2.13 2.58
C LEU A 77 9.16 -2.27 3.05
N PRO A 78 8.54 -1.17 3.50
CA PRO A 78 7.14 -1.19 3.92
C PRO A 78 6.22 -1.37 2.71
N ALA A 79 5.05 -2.00 2.93
CA ALA A 79 3.99 -2.11 1.94
C ALA A 79 3.25 -0.76 1.80
N LEU A 80 3.75 0.08 0.91
CA LEU A 80 3.25 1.43 0.64
C LEU A 80 3.09 1.65 -0.86
N ALA A 81 2.05 2.39 -1.24
CA ALA A 81 1.79 2.72 -2.64
C ALA A 81 2.99 3.39 -3.34
N GLN A 82 3.73 4.25 -2.63
CA GLN A 82 4.93 4.89 -3.19
C GLN A 82 6.08 3.90 -3.45
N VAL A 83 6.19 2.83 -2.65
CA VAL A 83 7.16 1.74 -2.87
C VAL A 83 6.76 0.98 -4.13
N ALA A 84 5.50 0.52 -4.20
CA ALA A 84 4.96 -0.21 -5.35
C ALA A 84 5.10 0.56 -6.67
N ALA A 85 4.77 1.86 -6.68
CA ALA A 85 4.90 2.71 -7.86
C ALA A 85 6.35 2.87 -8.35
N GLN A 86 7.31 3.02 -7.42
CA GLN A 86 8.73 3.11 -7.75
C GLN A 86 9.28 1.77 -8.23
N GLN A 87 8.89 0.66 -7.61
CA GLN A 87 9.23 -0.68 -8.06
C GLN A 87 8.71 -0.96 -9.48
N GLY A 88 7.43 -0.64 -9.76
CA GLY A 88 6.85 -0.81 -11.09
C GLY A 88 7.57 0.01 -12.16
N THR A 89 7.88 1.28 -11.86
CA THR A 89 8.63 2.14 -12.77
C THR A 89 10.05 1.61 -13.01
N TYR A 90 10.71 1.13 -11.96
CA TYR A 90 12.05 0.56 -12.04
C TYR A 90 12.06 -0.70 -12.91
N VAL A 91 11.20 -1.69 -12.61
CA VAL A 91 11.18 -2.96 -13.36
C VAL A 91 10.83 -2.71 -14.83
N GLY A 92 9.83 -1.85 -15.12
CA GLY A 92 9.48 -1.54 -16.51
C GLY A 92 10.65 -0.97 -17.31
N ARG A 93 11.39 0.00 -16.75
CA ARG A 93 12.56 0.60 -17.41
C ARG A 93 13.75 -0.34 -17.50
N ALA A 94 13.99 -1.09 -16.42
CA ALA A 94 15.15 -1.96 -16.34
C ALA A 94 15.01 -3.19 -17.24
N LEU A 95 13.80 -3.75 -17.37
CA LEU A 95 13.52 -4.86 -18.31
C LEU A 95 13.78 -4.44 -19.75
N VAL A 96 13.23 -3.29 -20.18
CA VAL A 96 13.48 -2.77 -21.54
C VAL A 96 14.98 -2.66 -21.80
N LYS A 97 15.70 -2.01 -20.88
CA LYS A 97 17.15 -1.82 -21.03
C LYS A 97 17.94 -3.13 -21.01
N THR A 98 17.53 -4.10 -20.17
CA THR A 98 18.17 -5.41 -20.12
C THR A 98 17.98 -6.20 -21.42
N LEU A 99 16.79 -6.12 -22.03
CA LEU A 99 16.49 -6.76 -23.31
C LEU A 99 17.27 -6.11 -24.47
N GLU A 100 17.42 -4.78 -24.45
CA GLU A 100 18.17 -4.05 -25.47
C GLU A 100 19.69 -4.21 -25.31
N ASP A 101 20.22 -3.96 -24.11
CA ASP A 101 21.67 -3.90 -23.84
C ASP A 101 22.26 -5.25 -23.43
N ARG A 102 21.44 -6.26 -23.10
CA ARG A 102 21.84 -7.56 -22.53
C ARG A 102 22.68 -7.41 -21.24
N LYS A 103 22.41 -6.36 -20.45
CA LYS A 103 23.08 -6.10 -19.17
C LYS A 103 22.19 -6.47 -18.01
N PRO A 104 22.73 -6.95 -16.87
CA PRO A 104 21.95 -7.23 -15.69
C PRO A 104 21.29 -5.95 -15.14
N MET A 105 20.13 -6.11 -14.53
CA MET A 105 19.41 -5.02 -13.88
C MET A 105 20.21 -4.52 -12.66
N PRO A 106 20.38 -3.19 -12.49
CA PRO A 106 21.02 -2.64 -11.30
C PRO A 106 20.13 -2.86 -10.06
N PRO A 107 20.67 -2.79 -8.83
CA PRO A 107 19.87 -2.83 -7.63
C PRO A 107 18.79 -1.73 -7.59
N PHE A 108 17.57 -2.08 -7.15
CA PHE A 108 16.50 -1.12 -6.89
C PHE A 108 16.86 -0.24 -5.69
N LYS A 109 16.61 1.06 -5.80
CA LYS A 109 16.76 2.01 -4.70
C LYS A 109 15.45 2.74 -4.45
N PHE A 110 14.94 2.61 -3.22
CA PHE A 110 13.73 3.31 -2.81
C PHE A 110 14.06 4.74 -2.35
N HIS A 111 13.30 5.70 -2.85
CA HIS A 111 13.38 7.10 -2.43
C HIS A 111 12.13 7.45 -1.63
N ASN A 112 12.27 7.57 -0.32
CA ASN A 112 11.17 7.96 0.55
C ASN A 112 10.77 9.42 0.27
N ARG A 113 9.55 9.62 -0.21
CA ARG A 113 8.97 10.95 -0.51
C ARG A 113 8.14 11.51 0.65
N GLY A 114 8.29 10.94 1.84
CA GLY A 114 7.50 11.26 3.01
C GLY A 114 6.28 10.37 3.16
N ASN A 115 5.67 10.41 4.33
CA ASN A 115 4.46 9.66 4.68
C ASN A 115 3.30 10.62 4.89
N THR A 116 2.10 10.20 4.50
CA THR A 116 0.89 10.98 4.74
C THR A 116 -0.24 10.08 5.18
N ALA A 117 -1.07 10.60 6.09
CA ALA A 117 -2.29 9.92 6.53
C ALA A 117 -3.42 10.93 6.71
N ILE A 118 -4.62 10.56 6.22
CA ILE A 118 -5.86 11.28 6.57
C ILE A 118 -6.31 10.79 7.93
N VAL A 119 -6.57 11.75 8.84
CA VAL A 119 -7.09 11.48 10.18
C VAL A 119 -8.58 11.83 10.27
N GLY A 120 -9.10 12.61 9.33
CA GLY A 120 -10.51 13.02 9.29
C GLY A 120 -10.82 13.93 8.13
N ARG A 121 -12.07 14.40 8.06
CA ARG A 121 -12.61 15.16 6.91
C ARG A 121 -11.80 16.42 6.54
N HIS A 122 -11.13 17.04 7.49
CA HIS A 122 -10.35 18.28 7.30
C HIS A 122 -8.98 18.19 7.94
N ALA A 123 -8.51 16.99 8.25
CA ALA A 123 -7.28 16.78 8.95
C ALA A 123 -6.47 15.65 8.31
N ALA A 124 -5.23 15.97 7.98
CA ALA A 124 -4.21 15.01 7.55
C ALA A 124 -2.90 15.31 8.29
N VAL A 125 -2.00 14.36 8.25
CA VAL A 125 -0.63 14.49 8.73
C VAL A 125 0.30 14.19 7.57
N PHE A 126 1.30 15.03 7.39
CA PHE A 126 2.44 14.82 6.51
C PHE A 126 3.71 14.71 7.34
N ASP A 127 4.52 13.70 7.08
CA ASP A 127 5.84 13.52 7.69
C ASP A 127 6.88 13.29 6.57
N PHE A 128 7.72 14.31 6.34
CA PHE A 128 8.85 14.25 5.41
C PHE A 128 10.16 13.86 6.11
N GLY A 129 10.10 13.50 7.41
CA GLY A 129 11.28 13.26 8.25
C GLY A 129 11.88 14.55 8.79
N TRP A 130 12.22 15.52 7.92
CA TRP A 130 12.79 16.83 8.30
C TRP A 130 11.74 17.90 8.60
N MET A 131 10.49 17.71 8.14
CA MET A 131 9.37 18.65 8.35
C MET A 131 8.05 17.89 8.47
N ARG A 132 7.17 18.38 9.36
CA ARG A 132 5.83 17.80 9.60
C ARG A 132 4.76 18.86 9.44
N PHE A 133 3.71 18.52 8.71
CA PHE A 133 2.50 19.32 8.57
C PHE A 133 1.30 18.56 9.13
N LYS A 134 0.33 19.31 9.69
CA LYS A 134 -0.92 18.74 10.20
C LYS A 134 -2.11 19.64 9.92
N GLY A 135 -3.32 19.09 10.06
CA GLY A 135 -4.58 19.82 9.97
C GLY A 135 -5.04 20.10 8.56
N ARG A 136 -5.77 21.21 8.36
CA ARG A 136 -6.46 21.55 7.09
C ARG A 136 -5.49 21.78 5.93
N PHE A 137 -4.36 22.41 6.20
CA PHE A 137 -3.33 22.63 5.18
C PHE A 137 -2.75 21.32 4.67
N ALA A 138 -2.40 20.39 5.59
CA ALA A 138 -1.94 19.05 5.22
C ALA A 138 -3.01 18.28 4.43
N TRP A 139 -4.29 18.43 4.79
CA TRP A 139 -5.40 17.82 4.07
C TRP A 139 -5.52 18.34 2.63
N LEU A 140 -5.41 19.67 2.44
CA LEU A 140 -5.43 20.27 1.09
C LEU A 140 -4.24 19.78 0.23
N MET A 141 -3.03 19.78 0.79
CA MET A 141 -1.84 19.24 0.13
C MET A 141 -2.03 17.76 -0.25
N TRP A 142 -2.58 16.97 0.65
CA TRP A 142 -2.90 15.57 0.38
C TRP A 142 -3.84 15.43 -0.82
N ALA A 143 -4.93 16.21 -0.85
CA ALA A 143 -5.91 16.17 -1.93
C ALA A 143 -5.26 16.54 -3.28
N LEU A 144 -4.47 17.61 -3.32
CA LEU A 144 -3.76 18.05 -4.53
C LEU A 144 -2.78 17.00 -5.05
N ILE A 145 -1.98 16.41 -4.17
CA ILE A 145 -1.02 15.36 -4.54
C ILE A 145 -1.76 14.14 -5.11
N HIS A 146 -2.84 13.69 -4.47
CA HIS A 146 -3.59 12.53 -4.93
C HIS A 146 -4.26 12.75 -6.29
N VAL A 147 -4.84 13.92 -6.52
CA VAL A 147 -5.36 14.28 -7.85
C VAL A 147 -4.24 14.33 -8.89
N TYR A 148 -3.09 14.92 -8.55
CA TYR A 148 -1.94 15.00 -9.46
C TYR A 148 -1.41 13.62 -9.86
N LEU A 149 -1.42 12.66 -8.92
CA LEU A 149 -0.94 11.28 -9.16
C LEU A 149 -1.89 10.43 -10.01
N LEU A 150 -3.13 10.87 -10.22
CA LEU A 150 -4.06 10.16 -11.09
C LEU A 150 -3.58 10.16 -12.55
N VAL A 151 -3.71 9.02 -13.20
CA VAL A 151 -3.37 8.87 -14.61
C VAL A 151 -4.49 9.44 -15.49
N GLY A 152 -4.10 10.28 -16.46
CA GLY A 152 -5.02 10.90 -17.41
C GLY A 152 -5.64 12.20 -16.93
N PHE A 153 -5.76 13.17 -17.85
CA PHE A 153 -6.35 14.48 -17.56
C PHE A 153 -7.83 14.36 -17.20
N ASP A 154 -8.58 13.55 -17.95
CA ASP A 154 -10.03 13.36 -17.73
C ASP A 154 -10.31 12.78 -16.34
N ASN A 155 -9.50 11.83 -15.88
CA ASN A 155 -9.64 11.26 -14.55
C ASN A 155 -9.37 12.30 -13.44
N ARG A 156 -8.36 13.15 -13.63
CA ARG A 156 -8.05 14.25 -12.70
C ARG A 156 -9.22 15.21 -12.58
N LEU A 157 -9.78 15.62 -13.72
CA LEU A 157 -10.91 16.53 -13.74
C LEU A 157 -12.17 15.92 -13.11
N ARG A 158 -12.53 14.70 -13.49
CA ARG A 158 -13.71 13.99 -12.95
C ARG A 158 -13.61 13.80 -11.43
N VAL A 159 -12.48 13.30 -10.94
CA VAL A 159 -12.27 13.08 -9.49
C VAL A 159 -12.26 14.41 -8.74
N SER A 160 -11.67 15.47 -9.29
CA SER A 160 -11.69 16.79 -8.66
C SER A 160 -13.12 17.32 -8.52
N LEU A 161 -13.95 17.22 -9.55
CA LEU A 161 -15.35 17.63 -9.52
C LEU A 161 -16.18 16.78 -8.55
N GLN A 162 -16.00 15.45 -8.55
CA GLN A 162 -16.67 14.55 -7.60
C GLN A 162 -16.30 14.86 -6.15
N TRP A 163 -15.03 15.10 -5.87
CA TRP A 163 -14.58 15.43 -4.52
C TRP A 163 -15.10 16.79 -4.07
N LEU A 164 -15.09 17.79 -4.96
CA LEU A 164 -15.67 19.11 -4.69
C LEU A 164 -17.17 18.99 -4.37
N TRP A 165 -17.91 18.24 -5.19
CA TRP A 165 -19.33 17.97 -4.98
C TRP A 165 -19.59 17.28 -3.65
N ALA A 166 -18.92 16.15 -3.38
CA ALA A 166 -19.05 15.41 -2.13
C ALA A 166 -18.65 16.27 -0.90
N TYR A 167 -17.70 17.19 -1.08
CA TYR A 167 -17.29 18.12 -0.05
C TYR A 167 -18.40 19.15 0.29
N ILE A 168 -19.07 19.68 -0.73
CA ILE A 168 -20.14 20.69 -0.60
C ILE A 168 -21.44 20.04 -0.09
N THR A 169 -21.82 18.87 -0.65
CA THR A 169 -23.10 18.19 -0.38
C THR A 169 -23.08 17.31 0.85
N TYR A 170 -21.93 17.13 1.48
CA TYR A 170 -21.76 16.20 2.62
C TYR A 170 -22.15 14.75 2.30
N GLU A 171 -22.14 14.38 1.01
CA GLU A 171 -22.40 12.98 0.62
C GLU A 171 -21.41 12.02 1.26
N ARG A 172 -21.96 10.98 1.91
CA ARG A 172 -21.17 9.86 2.40
C ARG A 172 -20.96 8.88 1.26
N GLY A 173 -19.83 9.01 0.55
CA GLY A 173 -19.50 8.17 -0.61
C GLY A 173 -19.19 6.70 -0.29
N ALA A 174 -19.06 6.34 0.98
CA ALA A 174 -18.79 4.96 1.38
C ALA A 174 -20.12 4.21 1.59
N ARG A 175 -20.40 3.24 0.70
CA ARG A 175 -21.46 2.24 0.92
C ARG A 175 -20.82 0.99 1.49
N LEU A 176 -21.39 0.47 2.57
CA LEU A 176 -21.04 -0.84 3.09
C LEU A 176 -21.52 -1.90 2.10
N ILE A 177 -20.61 -2.53 1.39
CA ILE A 177 -20.94 -3.67 0.53
C ILE A 177 -20.66 -4.92 1.37
N MET A 178 -21.70 -5.45 1.99
CA MET A 178 -21.67 -6.78 2.59
C MET A 178 -21.90 -7.79 1.46
N ARG A 179 -20.90 -8.53 1.08
CA ARG A 179 -21.07 -9.79 0.36
C ARG A 179 -20.98 -10.89 1.39
N ASP A 180 -22.09 -11.59 1.61
CA ASP A 180 -22.05 -12.86 2.29
C ASP A 180 -21.29 -13.83 1.39
N PHE A 181 -20.07 -14.21 1.81
CA PHE A 181 -19.31 -15.29 1.20
C PHE A 181 -19.77 -16.61 1.85
N ASP A 182 -21.05 -16.91 1.75
CA ASP A 182 -21.58 -18.24 2.01
C ASP A 182 -21.69 -18.97 0.68
N SER A 183 -20.63 -19.70 0.33
CA SER A 183 -20.67 -20.93 -0.48
C SER A 183 -19.27 -21.54 -0.55
#